data_6c3b3cf8d3a05ab0500abb15968b4ebe
#
_entry.id   6c3b3cf8d3a05ab0500abb15968b4ebe
#
_cell.length_a   1.000
_cell.length_b   1.000
_cell.length_c   1.000
_cell.angle_alpha   90.00
_cell.angle_beta   90.00
_cell.angle_gamma   90.00
#
_symmetry.space_group_name_H-M   'P 1'
#
loop_
_entity.id
_entity.type
_entity.pdbx_description
1 polymer ?
#
loop_
_entity_poly.entity_id
_entity_poly.type
_entity_poly.pdbx_seq_one_letter_code
_entity_poly.pdbx_strand_id
1 'polypeptide(L)'
;MSEEKDEGVYTAGRAGHIRSFVLRQGRVSNAQQRYYDDMMPKIGVPYVAAPVDLDAVFGRSAPKIFEIGWGMGETSYAIAAANPQNDYLGLEVHTPGVGSLCKLVAEGGISNQRICQHDAVEVVRYMLAE
;
A
#
# COMPACT_ATOMS: atom_id res chain seq x y z
N MET A 1 2.25 -5.73 -23.55
CA MET A 1 2.16 -6.43 -23.23
C MET A 1 2.06 -6.84 -23.07
N SER A 2 2.23 -6.31 -23.09
CA SER A 2 2.25 -6.99 -22.74
C SER A 2 2.35 -7.09 -22.54
N GLU A 3 2.35 -6.90 -22.10
CA GLU A 3 2.50 -7.46 -21.67
C GLU A 3 2.34 -7.72 -21.20
N GLU A 4 2.39 -7.38 -21.12
CA GLU A 4 2.34 -7.99 -20.63
C GLU A 4 2.14 -8.37 -20.17
N LYS A 5 2.06 -8.26 -20.06
CA LYS A 5 1.98 -8.89 -19.63
C LYS A 5 1.75 -9.19 -19.03
N ASP A 6 1.83 -8.80 -18.98
CA ASP A 6 1.76 -9.39 -18.42
C ASP A 6 1.51 -9.52 -18.02
N GLU A 7 1.49 -9.38 -17.68
CA GLU A 7 1.38 -9.78 -17.12
C GLU A 7 1.17 -10.06 -16.40
N GLY A 8 1.17 -9.87 -16.24
CA GLY A 8 1.17 -10.24 -15.34
C GLY A 8 1.30 -10.30 -14.73
N VAL A 9 1.40 -10.28 -14.64
CA VAL A 9 1.69 -10.57 -13.89
C VAL A 9 2.19 -10.81 -13.42
N TYR A 10 2.79 -10.73 -13.43
CA TYR A 10 3.45 -11.18 -12.85
C TYR A 10 4.11 -11.56 -12.99
N THR A 11 4.52 -11.43 -13.38
CA THR A 11 5.26 -11.93 -13.47
C THR A 11 5.97 -12.09 -13.37
N ALA A 12 6.51 -12.01 -13.50
CA ALA A 12 7.24 -12.39 -13.33
C ALA A 12 7.92 -12.32 -13.49
N GLY A 13 8.47 -11.92 -13.72
CA GLY A 13 9.10 -12.17 -13.70
C GLY A 13 9.80 -11.87 -14.05
N ARG A 14 10.44 -11.69 -14.21
CA ARG A 14 10.90 -11.59 -14.45
C ARG A 14 11.25 -11.88 -14.51
N ALA A 15 11.67 -11.75 -14.69
CA ALA A 15 11.68 -11.99 -14.75
C ALA A 15 11.61 -12.35 -14.40
N GLY A 16 12.29 -12.37 -14.73
CA GLY A 16 11.88 -13.04 -14.18
C GLY A 16 11.07 -12.78 -13.37
N HIS A 17 10.92 -12.26 -13.08
CA HIS A 17 10.08 -11.92 -12.30
C HIS A 17 9.30 -11.01 -12.96
N ILE A 18 8.39 -11.32 -13.23
CA ILE A 18 7.60 -10.47 -13.62
C ILE A 18 7.11 -9.89 -12.61
N ARG A 19 7.08 -8.74 -12.48
CA ARG A 19 6.46 -8.06 -11.51
C ARG A 19 5.07 -8.13 -11.71
N SER A 20 4.41 -8.47 -10.69
CA SER A 20 2.98 -8.61 -10.78
C SER A 20 2.30 -7.33 -11.16
N PHE A 21 2.99 -6.21 -10.96
CA PHE A 21 2.29 -5.00 -11.23
C PHE A 21 2.61 -4.42 -12.56
N VAL A 22 3.41 -5.05 -13.27
CA VAL A 22 3.81 -4.52 -14.40
C VAL A 22 2.87 -4.12 -15.32
N LEU A 23 1.92 -4.56 -15.46
CA LEU A 23 1.19 -4.26 -16.41
C LEU A 23 0.50 -3.15 -16.39
N ARG A 24 -0.38 -2.77 -16.87
CA ARG A 24 -1.04 -1.63 -16.94
C ARG A 24 -1.81 -1.37 -15.79
N GLN A 25 -1.57 -0.30 -15.09
CA GLN A 25 -2.44 0.20 -14.09
C GLN A 25 -3.60 0.85 -14.75
N GLY A 26 -4.72 0.90 -14.10
CA GLY A 26 -5.84 1.64 -14.57
C GLY A 26 -5.58 3.13 -14.50
N ARG A 27 -6.46 3.91 -15.13
CA ARG A 27 -6.33 5.34 -15.14
C ARG A 27 -6.65 5.90 -13.77
N VAL A 28 -5.83 6.80 -13.30
CA VAL A 28 -6.04 7.48 -12.03
C VAL A 28 -6.97 8.66 -12.25
N SER A 29 -8.03 8.76 -11.49
CA SER A 29 -8.93 9.90 -11.60
C SER A 29 -8.29 11.15 -11.00
N ASN A 30 -8.81 12.33 -11.34
CA ASN A 30 -8.31 13.56 -10.77
C ASN A 30 -8.44 13.57 -9.25
N ALA A 31 -9.56 13.07 -8.73
CA ALA A 31 -9.76 13.01 -7.29
C ALA A 31 -8.78 12.06 -6.63
N GLN A 32 -8.55 10.87 -7.21
CA GLN A 32 -7.58 9.94 -6.66
C GLN A 32 -6.19 10.54 -6.64
N GLN A 33 -5.81 11.22 -7.71
CA GLN A 33 -4.49 11.84 -7.77
C GLN A 33 -4.35 12.94 -6.71
N ARG A 34 -5.38 13.74 -6.51
CA ARG A 34 -5.32 14.81 -5.53
C ARG A 34 -5.18 14.25 -4.11
N TYR A 35 -5.97 13.22 -3.77
CA TYR A 35 -5.86 12.62 -2.45
C TYR A 35 -4.52 11.90 -2.26
N TYR A 36 -4.03 11.28 -3.32
CA TYR A 36 -2.70 10.67 -3.29
C TYR A 36 -1.64 11.73 -2.95
N ASP A 37 -1.66 12.85 -3.68
CA ASP A 37 -0.65 13.90 -3.49
C ASP A 37 -0.74 14.52 -2.10
N ASP A 38 -1.95 14.65 -1.55
CA ASP A 38 -2.14 15.27 -0.25
C ASP A 38 -1.82 14.32 0.90
N MET A 39 -2.11 13.04 0.75
CA MET A 39 -2.05 12.12 1.87
C MET A 39 -0.78 11.28 1.93
N MET A 40 -0.18 10.93 0.80
CA MET A 40 1.02 10.09 0.85
C MET A 40 2.18 10.73 1.62
N PRO A 41 2.35 12.05 1.63
CA PRO A 41 3.35 12.63 2.53
C PRO A 41 3.09 12.37 4.00
N LYS A 42 1.82 12.11 4.37
CA LYS A 42 1.44 11.90 5.76
C LYS A 42 1.37 10.43 6.14
N ILE A 43 0.81 9.59 5.27
CA ILE A 43 0.58 8.18 5.61
C ILE A 43 1.42 7.22 4.77
N GLY A 44 2.16 7.71 3.79
CA GLY A 44 3.02 6.87 2.99
C GLY A 44 4.26 6.45 3.75
N VAL A 45 4.69 5.21 3.55
CA VAL A 45 5.92 4.70 4.14
C VAL A 45 6.83 4.35 2.97
N PRO A 46 7.93 5.09 2.78
CA PRO A 46 8.83 4.80 1.67
C PRO A 46 9.45 3.42 1.82
N TYR A 47 9.59 2.72 0.70
CA TYR A 47 10.29 1.44 0.73
C TYR A 47 11.77 1.65 0.96
N VAL A 48 12.35 0.87 1.85
CA VAL A 48 13.78 0.77 2.01
C VAL A 48 14.14 -0.71 2.14
N ALA A 49 15.30 -1.10 1.61
CA ALA A 49 15.72 -2.49 1.65
C ALA A 49 16.42 -2.81 2.97
N ALA A 50 15.77 -2.49 4.07
CA ALA A 50 16.28 -2.72 5.42
C ALA A 50 15.12 -2.73 6.40
N PRO A 51 15.22 -3.43 7.52
CA PRO A 51 14.15 -3.44 8.51
C PRO A 51 13.80 -2.04 9.00
N VAL A 52 12.51 -1.78 9.18
CA VAL A 52 12.05 -0.49 9.69
C VAL A 52 11.39 -0.67 11.04
N ASP A 53 11.45 0.36 11.85
CA ASP A 53 10.79 0.38 13.15
C ASP A 53 9.35 0.84 12.95
N LEU A 54 8.42 -0.10 12.92
CA LEU A 54 7.02 0.22 12.67
C LEU A 54 6.38 0.97 13.83
N ASP A 55 6.86 0.78 15.05
CA ASP A 55 6.36 1.59 16.15
C ASP A 55 6.70 3.07 15.93
N ALA A 56 7.87 3.35 15.38
CA ALA A 56 8.22 4.73 15.05
C ALA A 56 7.37 5.25 13.89
N VAL A 57 7.09 4.41 12.90
CA VAL A 57 6.26 4.80 11.76
C VAL A 57 4.87 5.21 12.22
N PHE A 58 4.26 4.44 13.12
CA PHE A 58 2.91 4.73 13.58
C PHE A 58 2.89 5.64 14.81
N GLY A 59 4.02 5.82 15.47
CA GLY A 59 4.10 6.68 16.64
C GLY A 59 3.61 6.04 17.92
N ARG A 60 3.48 4.72 17.95
CA ARG A 60 3.03 4.01 19.15
C ARG A 60 3.34 2.53 19.04
N SER A 61 3.26 1.84 20.17
CA SER A 61 3.37 0.40 20.22
C SER A 61 1.96 -0.18 20.17
N ALA A 62 1.66 -0.92 19.14
CA ALA A 62 0.36 -1.57 18.95
C ALA A 62 0.56 -2.75 18.03
N PRO A 63 -0.36 -3.72 18.00
CA PRO A 63 -0.28 -4.79 17.02
C PRO A 63 -0.27 -4.24 15.61
N LYS A 64 0.61 -4.78 14.77
CA LYS A 64 0.76 -4.33 13.38
C LYS A 64 0.19 -5.40 12.47
N ILE A 65 -0.72 -5.01 11.61
CA ILE A 65 -1.38 -5.93 10.70
C ILE A 65 -1.04 -5.49 9.28
N PHE A 66 -0.57 -6.44 8.47
CA PHE A 66 -0.17 -6.16 7.09
C PHE A 66 -1.24 -6.67 6.15
N GLU A 67 -1.54 -5.89 5.13
CA GLU A 67 -2.53 -6.27 4.15
C GLU A 67 -1.94 -6.06 2.76
N ILE A 68 -2.13 -7.04 1.88
CA ILE A 68 -1.60 -6.98 0.54
C ILE A 68 -2.78 -6.90 -0.43
N GLY A 69 -2.77 -5.87 -1.29
CA GLY A 69 -3.76 -5.80 -2.35
C GLY A 69 -5.17 -5.53 -1.87
N TRP A 70 -5.46 -4.32 -1.47
CA TRP A 70 -6.77 -4.00 -0.89
C TRP A 70 -7.83 -3.57 -1.91
N GLY A 71 -7.52 -3.63 -3.20
CA GLY A 71 -8.47 -3.15 -4.21
C GLY A 71 -8.68 -1.66 -4.09
N MET A 72 -9.92 -1.22 -3.92
CA MET A 72 -10.21 0.21 -3.73
C MET A 72 -10.21 0.63 -2.26
N GLY A 73 -10.01 -0.30 -1.35
CA GLY A 73 -9.70 0.02 0.04
C GLY A 73 -10.88 0.15 0.99
N GLU A 74 -12.11 -0.04 0.52
CA GLU A 74 -13.27 0.18 1.39
C GLU A 74 -13.30 -0.78 2.57
N THR A 75 -13.05 -2.06 2.34
CA THR A 75 -13.02 -3.05 3.41
C THR A 75 -11.82 -2.80 4.32
N SER A 76 -10.67 -2.51 3.74
CA SER A 76 -9.46 -2.23 4.51
C SER A 76 -9.67 -1.04 5.44
N TYR A 77 -10.24 0.03 4.92
CA TYR A 77 -10.53 1.21 5.72
C TYR A 77 -11.53 0.89 6.84
N ALA A 78 -12.60 0.16 6.51
CA ALA A 78 -13.63 -0.16 7.50
C ALA A 78 -13.06 -0.98 8.67
N ILE A 79 -12.18 -1.93 8.37
CA ILE A 79 -11.56 -2.74 9.42
C ILE A 79 -10.64 -1.88 10.30
N ALA A 80 -9.84 -1.03 9.69
CA ALA A 80 -8.95 -0.16 10.47
C ALA A 80 -9.76 0.80 11.34
N ALA A 81 -10.81 1.39 10.79
CA ALA A 81 -11.66 2.32 11.55
C ALA A 81 -12.35 1.64 12.71
N ALA A 82 -12.73 0.37 12.55
CA ALA A 82 -13.42 -0.38 13.59
C ALA A 82 -12.47 -0.93 14.65
N ASN A 83 -11.16 -0.91 14.40
CA ASN A 83 -10.17 -1.50 15.31
C ASN A 83 -9.05 -0.50 15.58
N PRO A 84 -9.35 0.60 16.26
CA PRO A 84 -8.33 1.64 16.48
C PRO A 84 -7.18 1.20 17.37
N GLN A 85 -7.31 0.08 18.06
CA GLN A 85 -6.22 -0.45 18.90
C GLN A 85 -5.12 -1.11 18.08
N ASN A 86 -5.35 -1.39 16.79
CA ASN A 86 -4.37 -2.00 15.91
C ASN A 86 -3.88 -0.98 14.90
N ASP A 87 -2.70 -1.24 14.35
CA ASP A 87 -2.14 -0.45 13.25
C ASP A 87 -2.10 -1.29 11.98
N TYR A 88 -2.44 -0.69 10.87
CA TYR A 88 -2.58 -1.40 9.61
C TYR A 88 -1.63 -0.81 8.57
N LEU A 89 -0.77 -1.66 8.00
CA LEU A 89 0.12 -1.27 6.92
C LEU A 89 -0.33 -2.00 5.65
N GLY A 90 -0.76 -1.24 4.67
CA GLY A 90 -1.16 -1.78 3.39
C GLY A 90 -0.02 -1.75 2.39
N LEU A 91 0.11 -2.83 1.62
CA LEU A 91 1.14 -2.97 0.60
C LEU A 91 0.45 -3.06 -0.74
N GLU A 92 0.64 -2.07 -1.59
CA GLU A 92 -0.04 -2.00 -2.86
C GLU A 92 0.83 -1.23 -3.86
N VAL A 93 0.88 -1.66 -5.10
CA VAL A 93 1.62 -0.95 -6.13
C VAL A 93 0.72 -0.13 -7.02
N HIS A 94 -0.58 -0.40 -7.04
CA HIS A 94 -1.50 0.14 -8.04
C HIS A 94 -1.99 1.51 -7.61
N THR A 95 -1.60 2.55 -8.31
CA THR A 95 -1.87 3.93 -7.89
C THR A 95 -3.35 4.25 -7.71
N PRO A 96 -4.28 3.79 -8.55
CA PRO A 96 -5.70 4.07 -8.29
C PRO A 96 -6.18 3.53 -6.95
N GLY A 97 -5.73 2.33 -6.56
CA GLY A 97 -6.08 1.77 -5.26
C GLY A 97 -5.49 2.57 -4.11
N VAL A 98 -4.24 3.01 -4.26
CA VAL A 98 -3.60 3.85 -3.25
C VAL A 98 -4.36 5.18 -3.12
N GLY A 99 -4.70 5.82 -4.23
CA GLY A 99 -5.45 7.08 -4.19
C GLY A 99 -6.83 6.91 -3.57
N SER A 100 -7.49 5.80 -3.86
CA SER A 100 -8.80 5.51 -3.28
C SER A 100 -8.71 5.36 -1.76
N LEU A 101 -7.73 4.62 -1.26
CA LEU A 101 -7.57 4.48 0.18
C LEU A 101 -7.16 5.80 0.83
N CYS A 102 -6.30 6.58 0.17
CA CYS A 102 -5.96 7.91 0.65
C CYS A 102 -7.21 8.77 0.87
N LYS A 103 -8.16 8.70 -0.07
CA LYS A 103 -9.40 9.46 0.06
C LYS A 103 -10.18 9.03 1.28
N LEU A 104 -10.32 7.71 1.48
CA LEU A 104 -11.07 7.19 2.63
C LEU A 104 -10.43 7.62 3.94
N VAL A 105 -9.11 7.52 4.05
CA VAL A 105 -8.41 7.90 5.27
C VAL A 105 -8.53 9.40 5.52
N ALA A 106 -8.43 10.21 4.46
CA ALA A 106 -8.55 11.65 4.61
C ALA A 106 -9.95 12.05 5.09
N GLU A 107 -10.98 11.45 4.51
CA GLU A 107 -12.35 11.78 4.86
C GLU A 107 -12.72 11.25 6.24
N GLY A 108 -12.22 10.08 6.60
CA GLY A 108 -12.56 9.46 7.87
C GLY A 108 -11.71 9.92 9.04
N GLY A 109 -10.54 10.48 8.77
CA GLY A 109 -9.70 11.02 9.83
C GLY A 109 -9.05 9.99 10.75
N ILE A 110 -8.92 8.73 10.32
CA ILE A 110 -8.29 7.71 11.16
C ILE A 110 -6.77 7.88 11.11
N SER A 111 -6.09 7.41 12.16
CA SER A 111 -4.66 7.60 12.29
C SER A 111 -3.88 6.29 12.34
N ASN A 112 -4.55 5.16 12.20
CA ASN A 112 -3.93 3.84 12.37
C ASN A 112 -3.75 3.09 11.05
N GLN A 113 -3.65 3.81 9.93
CA GLN A 113 -3.45 3.19 8.62
C GLN A 113 -2.31 3.87 7.89
N ARG A 114 -1.40 3.08 7.33
CA ARG A 114 -0.27 3.55 6.54
C ARG A 114 -0.18 2.74 5.26
N ILE A 115 0.47 3.28 4.26
CA ILE A 115 0.57 2.67 2.94
C ILE A 115 2.02 2.64 2.52
N CYS A 116 2.50 1.45 2.11
CA CYS A 116 3.77 1.33 1.42
C CYS A 116 3.48 0.94 -0.02
N GLN A 117 3.69 1.86 -0.95
CA GLN A 117 3.42 1.60 -2.36
C GLN A 117 4.65 0.99 -2.98
N HIS A 118 4.74 -0.33 -2.86
CA HIS A 118 5.89 -1.07 -3.38
C HIS A 118 5.51 -2.53 -3.52
N ASP A 119 6.33 -3.30 -4.22
CA ASP A 119 6.12 -4.73 -4.38
C ASP A 119 6.10 -5.41 -3.01
N ALA A 120 5.03 -6.11 -2.71
CA ALA A 120 4.84 -6.73 -1.41
C ALA A 120 5.91 -7.74 -1.08
N VAL A 121 6.42 -8.49 -2.08
CA VAL A 121 7.46 -9.48 -1.82
C VAL A 121 8.71 -8.81 -1.26
N GLU A 122 9.10 -7.70 -1.86
CA GLU A 122 10.29 -6.98 -1.39
C GLU A 122 10.06 -6.34 -0.03
N VAL A 123 8.87 -5.79 0.19
CA VAL A 123 8.56 -5.19 1.48
C VAL A 123 8.63 -6.25 2.58
N VAL A 124 7.99 -7.38 2.38
CA VAL A 124 7.98 -8.44 3.39
C VAL A 124 9.38 -9.00 3.61
N ARG A 125 10.13 -9.19 2.52
CA ARG A 125 11.44 -9.82 2.63
C ARG A 125 12.48 -8.92 3.30
N TYR A 126 12.48 -7.64 2.99
CA TYR A 126 13.56 -6.76 3.41
C TYR A 126 13.15 -5.73 4.45
N MET A 127 11.96 -5.17 4.33
CA MET A 127 11.57 -4.06 5.16
C MET A 127 10.91 -4.50 6.45
N LEU A 128 10.17 -5.63 6.40
CA LEU A 128 9.48 -6.16 7.57
C LEU A 128 10.22 -7.32 8.21
N ALA A 129 11.39 -7.67 7.72
CA ALA A 129 12.15 -8.77 8.27
C ALA A 129 12.68 -8.40 9.65
N GLU A 130 12.78 -9.40 10.52
CA GLU A 130 13.29 -9.20 11.86
C GLU A 130 14.76 -9.38 11.91
#